data_9019afada8f42552af241db32786077a
#
_entry.id   9019afada8f42552af241db32786077a
#
_cell.length_a   1.000
_cell.length_b   1.000
_cell.length_c   1.000
_cell.angle_alpha   90.00
_cell.angle_beta   90.00
_cell.angle_gamma   90.00
#
_symmetry.space_group_name_H-M   'P 1'
#
loop_
_entity.id
_entity.type
_entity.pdbx_description
1 polymer ?
#
loop_
_entity_poly.entity_id
_entity_poly.type
_entity_poly.pdbx_seq_one_letter_code
_entity_poly.pdbx_strand_id
1 'polypeptide(L)'
;MRQKLPDFPWDALAPYAERARKYPQGAIDLSVGTPVDPTPEFIQEAFRSASNSPSYPVTVGTQELQGAIRSWAEKTLGATGNFGVLPLIGSKEFVAWLPTFLESKSVLYPEIAYPTYLVGSLLGQAEATPVAIDATTWPAADMAWVNSPSNPTGRVHSESEYRSALDWSRRESAVVVSDECYLEFGDSQTPTSILKYTDGDYSNLLAVFSLSKRSSMAGYRAAFVIGDPELIAKILEVRKQAGMMVSLPVQKAMVAALSDSTHVEAQRARYNARRATLKTALTKAGFEIHDSAAGLYIWATRNESAWDSVSWLADIGIIATPGIFYGEKGAQFIRVAMTATDQQIVEAANRINSASADKKLGQ
;
A
#
# COMPACT_ATOMS: atom_id res chain seq x y z
N MET A 1 21.32 -5.66 -22.07
CA MET A 1 20.82 -4.26 -21.97
C MET A 1 19.85 -4.20 -20.78
N ARG A 2 19.91 -3.14 -19.94
CA ARG A 2 18.87 -2.95 -18.92
C ARG A 2 17.53 -2.75 -19.62
N GLN A 3 16.47 -3.41 -19.14
CA GLN A 3 15.11 -3.16 -19.61
C GLN A 3 14.76 -1.69 -19.34
N LYS A 4 14.09 -1.03 -20.29
CA LYS A 4 13.64 0.35 -20.12
C LYS A 4 12.51 0.37 -19.09
N LEU A 5 12.63 1.19 -18.07
CA LEU A 5 11.52 1.40 -17.12
C LEU A 5 10.36 2.11 -17.85
N PRO A 6 9.11 1.79 -17.48
CA PRO A 6 7.95 2.51 -18.00
C PRO A 6 8.00 3.98 -17.56
N ASP A 7 7.35 4.84 -18.31
CA ASP A 7 7.15 6.23 -17.91
C ASP A 7 6.40 6.28 -16.58
N PHE A 8 6.64 7.32 -15.78
CA PHE A 8 5.97 7.44 -14.49
C PHE A 8 4.47 7.75 -14.70
N PRO A 9 3.56 6.85 -14.32
CA PRO A 9 2.16 6.95 -14.77
C PRO A 9 1.47 8.27 -14.37
N TRP A 10 1.83 8.84 -13.21
CA TRP A 10 1.23 10.08 -12.72
C TRP A 10 1.56 11.31 -13.56
N ASP A 11 2.60 11.27 -14.42
CA ASP A 11 2.89 12.37 -15.33
C ASP A 11 1.75 12.57 -16.35
N ALA A 12 1.06 11.50 -16.72
CA ALA A 12 -0.11 11.56 -17.59
C ALA A 12 -1.34 12.25 -16.95
N LEU A 13 -1.37 12.43 -15.61
CA LEU A 13 -2.40 13.20 -14.92
C LEU A 13 -2.20 14.72 -15.00
N ALA A 14 -1.04 15.21 -15.40
CA ALA A 14 -0.72 16.63 -15.37
C ALA A 14 -1.76 17.52 -16.05
N PRO A 15 -2.30 17.22 -17.26
CA PRO A 15 -3.32 18.03 -17.91
C PRO A 15 -4.64 18.11 -17.12
N TYR A 16 -5.05 17.00 -16.51
CA TYR A 16 -6.27 16.93 -15.69
C TYR A 16 -6.08 17.66 -14.37
N ALA A 17 -4.93 17.53 -13.73
CA ALA A 17 -4.61 18.27 -12.52
C ALA A 17 -4.55 19.79 -12.77
N GLU A 18 -4.00 20.23 -13.92
CA GLU A 18 -4.00 21.64 -14.31
C GLU A 18 -5.42 22.16 -14.51
N ARG A 19 -6.28 21.37 -15.16
CA ARG A 19 -7.70 21.74 -15.34
C ARG A 19 -8.43 21.81 -14.00
N ALA A 20 -8.24 20.85 -13.11
CA ALA A 20 -8.85 20.86 -11.78
C ALA A 20 -8.43 22.08 -10.96
N ARG A 21 -7.17 22.54 -11.07
CA ARG A 21 -6.68 23.74 -10.36
C ARG A 21 -7.38 25.05 -10.81
N LYS A 22 -7.97 25.07 -12.02
CA LYS A 22 -8.73 26.22 -12.53
C LYS A 22 -10.15 26.32 -11.94
N TYR A 23 -10.59 25.29 -11.20
CA TYR A 23 -11.88 25.35 -10.52
C TYR A 23 -11.90 26.49 -9.49
N PRO A 24 -12.98 27.28 -9.37
CA PRO A 24 -12.99 28.52 -8.58
C PRO A 24 -12.57 28.34 -7.11
N GLN A 25 -12.90 27.21 -6.49
CA GLN A 25 -12.51 26.87 -5.11
C GLN A 25 -11.22 26.05 -5.03
N GLY A 26 -10.47 25.95 -6.13
CA GLY A 26 -9.23 25.18 -6.21
C GLY A 26 -9.44 23.68 -6.35
N ALA A 27 -8.34 22.95 -6.57
CA ALA A 27 -8.38 21.50 -6.72
C ALA A 27 -8.39 20.76 -5.38
N ILE A 28 -9.09 19.64 -5.35
CA ILE A 28 -9.01 18.64 -4.28
C ILE A 28 -8.33 17.40 -4.86
N ASP A 29 -7.15 17.06 -4.33
CA ASP A 29 -6.36 15.93 -4.82
C ASP A 29 -6.74 14.64 -4.05
N LEU A 30 -7.43 13.75 -4.72
CA LEU A 30 -7.80 12.41 -4.28
C LEU A 30 -7.06 11.32 -5.08
N SER A 31 -5.98 11.68 -5.79
CA SER A 31 -5.22 10.74 -6.63
C SER A 31 -4.10 10.01 -5.88
N VAL A 32 -3.54 10.61 -4.82
CA VAL A 32 -2.37 10.08 -4.12
C VAL A 32 -2.72 9.69 -2.69
N GLY A 33 -2.41 8.45 -2.30
CA GLY A 33 -2.61 7.96 -0.94
C GLY A 33 -1.58 8.49 0.08
N THR A 34 -1.31 9.80 0.09
CA THR A 34 -0.40 10.44 1.06
C THR A 34 -1.21 10.95 2.25
N PRO A 35 -0.90 10.53 3.50
CA PRO A 35 -1.58 11.05 4.67
C PRO A 35 -1.48 12.58 4.77
N VAL A 36 -2.59 13.23 5.13
CA VAL A 36 -2.67 14.67 5.39
C VAL A 36 -2.85 14.98 6.88
N ASP A 37 -3.28 13.99 7.64
CA ASP A 37 -3.41 14.10 9.08
C ASP A 37 -2.01 14.08 9.74
N PRO A 38 -1.77 14.87 10.80
CA PRO A 38 -0.46 14.98 11.41
C PRO A 38 0.02 13.66 12.02
N THR A 39 1.33 13.45 12.02
CA THR A 39 1.94 12.39 12.84
C THR A 39 1.61 12.64 14.31
N PRO A 40 1.18 11.64 15.08
CA PRO A 40 0.90 11.80 16.52
C PRO A 40 2.07 12.39 17.30
N GLU A 41 1.78 13.30 18.26
CA GLU A 41 2.81 14.06 18.98
C GLU A 41 3.81 13.17 19.73
N PHE A 42 3.35 12.08 20.34
CA PHE A 42 4.25 11.15 21.04
C PHE A 42 5.28 10.48 20.11
N ILE A 43 4.93 10.28 18.84
CA ILE A 43 5.85 9.77 17.82
C ILE A 43 6.86 10.83 17.42
N GLN A 44 6.40 12.08 17.27
CA GLN A 44 7.27 13.22 16.97
C GLN A 44 8.26 13.45 18.12
N GLU A 45 7.81 13.33 19.38
CA GLU A 45 8.67 13.46 20.54
C GLU A 45 9.74 12.37 20.61
N ALA A 46 9.36 11.11 20.33
CA ALA A 46 10.32 10.01 20.25
C ALA A 46 11.40 10.27 19.18
N PHE A 47 10.99 10.84 18.04
CA PHE A 47 11.93 11.26 16.99
C PHE A 47 12.86 12.38 17.47
N ARG A 48 12.31 13.44 18.07
CA ARG A 48 13.08 14.60 18.56
C ARG A 48 14.10 14.20 19.64
N SER A 49 13.70 13.32 20.55
CA SER A 49 14.57 12.85 21.64
C SER A 49 15.84 12.12 21.15
N ALA A 50 15.79 11.56 19.95
CA ALA A 50 16.91 10.83 19.33
C ALA A 50 17.64 11.66 18.25
N SER A 51 17.37 12.96 18.11
CA SER A 51 17.96 13.80 17.06
C SER A 51 19.49 13.93 17.15
N ASN A 52 20.07 13.83 18.35
CA ASN A 52 21.52 13.78 18.55
C ASN A 52 22.03 12.35 18.32
N SER A 53 22.30 12.00 17.07
CA SER A 53 22.69 10.66 16.63
C SER A 53 23.96 10.71 15.76
N PRO A 54 25.14 10.94 16.36
CA PRO A 54 26.38 11.11 15.61
C PRO A 54 26.95 9.81 15.00
N SER A 55 26.49 8.65 15.48
CA SER A 55 26.98 7.34 15.03
C SER A 55 26.11 6.75 13.93
N TYR A 56 26.70 5.91 13.07
CA TYR A 56 25.93 5.14 12.09
C TYR A 56 24.95 4.18 12.79
N PRO A 57 23.70 4.11 12.34
CA PRO A 57 22.75 3.13 12.84
C PRO A 57 23.10 1.71 12.36
N VAL A 58 22.68 0.69 13.10
CA VAL A 58 22.81 -0.70 12.67
C VAL A 58 21.72 -1.08 11.67
N THR A 59 22.10 -1.75 10.59
CA THR A 59 21.18 -2.12 9.50
C THR A 59 20.04 -3.03 9.98
N VAL A 60 20.32 -3.93 10.90
CA VAL A 60 19.32 -4.85 11.47
C VAL A 60 18.32 -4.15 12.40
N GLY A 61 18.57 -2.89 12.74
CA GLY A 61 17.81 -2.13 13.73
C GLY A 61 18.29 -2.38 15.16
N THR A 62 17.94 -1.46 16.07
CA THR A 62 18.22 -1.61 17.50
C THR A 62 17.46 -2.80 18.08
N GLN A 63 17.96 -3.38 19.16
CA GLN A 63 17.27 -4.46 19.89
C GLN A 63 15.87 -4.04 20.33
N GLU A 64 15.72 -2.77 20.75
CA GLU A 64 14.44 -2.20 21.13
C GLU A 64 13.44 -2.20 19.95
N LEU A 65 13.86 -1.80 18.74
CA LEU A 65 13.01 -1.83 17.56
C LEU A 65 12.67 -3.25 17.14
N GLN A 66 13.63 -4.17 17.12
CA GLN A 66 13.38 -5.58 16.81
C GLN A 66 12.37 -6.18 17.81
N GLY A 67 12.52 -5.89 19.09
CA GLY A 67 11.58 -6.31 20.14
C GLY A 67 10.18 -5.71 19.95
N ALA A 68 10.08 -4.43 19.58
CA ALA A 68 8.81 -3.78 19.30
C ALA A 68 8.09 -4.37 18.08
N ILE A 69 8.83 -4.66 16.99
CA ILE A 69 8.26 -5.33 15.80
C ILE A 69 7.77 -6.73 16.15
N ARG A 70 8.57 -7.53 16.87
CA ARG A 70 8.16 -8.89 17.29
C ARG A 70 6.91 -8.86 18.16
N SER A 71 6.91 -8.03 19.20
CA SER A 71 5.78 -7.90 20.11
C SER A 71 4.50 -7.45 19.40
N TRP A 72 4.63 -6.52 18.45
CA TRP A 72 3.51 -6.10 17.62
C TRP A 72 3.01 -7.23 16.72
N ALA A 73 3.91 -7.97 16.07
CA ALA A 73 3.56 -9.11 15.22
C ALA A 73 2.81 -10.21 15.99
N GLU A 74 3.31 -10.57 17.17
CA GLU A 74 2.70 -11.57 18.04
C GLU A 74 1.29 -11.14 18.50
N LYS A 75 1.15 -9.89 18.97
CA LYS A 75 -0.11 -9.37 19.53
C LYS A 75 -1.17 -9.04 18.47
N THR A 76 -0.72 -8.46 17.32
CA THR A 76 -1.64 -7.91 16.33
C THR A 76 -1.88 -8.88 15.18
N LEU A 77 -0.87 -9.63 14.75
CA LEU A 77 -0.95 -10.53 13.60
C LEU A 77 -1.16 -11.99 13.99
N GLY A 78 -0.95 -12.33 15.27
CA GLY A 78 -0.95 -13.72 15.73
C GLY A 78 0.26 -14.53 15.23
N ALA A 79 1.36 -13.86 14.91
CA ALA A 79 2.61 -14.52 14.52
C ALA A 79 3.18 -15.32 15.70
N THR A 80 3.62 -16.55 15.45
CA THR A 80 4.18 -17.47 16.47
C THR A 80 5.45 -18.14 15.95
N GLY A 81 6.27 -18.64 16.86
CA GLY A 81 7.47 -19.42 16.48
C GLY A 81 8.65 -18.56 16.04
N ASN A 82 9.49 -19.11 15.17
CA ASN A 82 10.74 -18.46 14.75
C ASN A 82 10.56 -17.72 13.43
N PHE A 83 10.42 -16.39 13.50
CA PHE A 83 10.40 -15.51 12.32
C PHE A 83 11.48 -14.44 12.42
N GLY A 84 11.98 -14.01 11.26
CA GLY A 84 12.90 -12.89 11.14
C GLY A 84 12.16 -11.56 11.08
N VAL A 85 12.83 -10.47 11.48
CA VAL A 85 12.33 -9.09 11.34
C VAL A 85 13.44 -8.17 10.83
N LEU A 86 13.11 -7.22 9.94
CA LEU A 86 14.09 -6.26 9.43
C LEU A 86 13.43 -4.90 9.17
N PRO A 87 13.94 -3.80 9.75
CA PRO A 87 13.46 -2.46 9.44
C PRO A 87 13.91 -2.01 8.03
N LEU A 88 13.06 -1.21 7.39
CA LEU A 88 13.18 -0.78 6.00
C LEU A 88 13.04 0.74 5.87
N ILE A 89 13.72 1.33 4.89
CA ILE A 89 13.60 2.76 4.53
C ILE A 89 12.37 3.03 3.66
N GLY A 90 11.21 2.57 4.14
CA GLY A 90 9.92 2.58 3.47
C GLY A 90 9.66 1.33 2.64
N SER A 91 8.40 0.91 2.56
CA SER A 91 8.00 -0.29 1.82
C SER A 91 8.25 -0.19 0.31
N LYS A 92 8.05 0.99 -0.30
CA LYS A 92 8.28 1.18 -1.74
C LYS A 92 9.71 0.86 -2.16
N GLU A 93 10.69 1.27 -1.38
CA GLU A 93 12.10 0.96 -1.64
C GLU A 93 12.30 -0.55 -1.65
N PHE A 94 11.81 -1.23 -0.61
CA PHE A 94 11.92 -2.68 -0.50
C PHE A 94 11.24 -3.41 -1.65
N VAL A 95 10.00 -3.02 -1.99
CA VAL A 95 9.27 -3.59 -3.13
C VAL A 95 10.06 -3.46 -4.43
N ALA A 96 10.68 -2.30 -4.66
CA ALA A 96 11.44 -2.04 -5.89
C ALA A 96 12.74 -2.87 -5.97
N TRP A 97 13.39 -3.16 -4.83
CA TRP A 97 14.68 -3.83 -4.83
C TRP A 97 14.63 -5.32 -4.48
N LEU A 98 13.50 -5.81 -3.97
CA LEU A 98 13.41 -7.20 -3.50
C LEU A 98 13.71 -8.24 -4.59
N PRO A 99 13.17 -8.15 -5.84
CA PRO A 99 13.55 -9.10 -6.89
C PRO A 99 15.06 -9.13 -7.17
N THR A 100 15.73 -7.98 -7.08
CA THR A 100 17.20 -7.90 -7.20
C THR A 100 17.91 -8.57 -6.03
N PHE A 101 17.44 -8.36 -4.80
CA PHE A 101 18.06 -8.95 -3.60
C PHE A 101 17.94 -10.48 -3.56
N LEU A 102 16.84 -11.00 -4.11
CA LEU A 102 16.58 -12.44 -4.22
C LEU A 102 17.11 -13.06 -5.51
N GLU A 103 17.70 -12.26 -6.41
CA GLU A 103 18.18 -12.70 -7.73
C GLU A 103 17.10 -13.41 -8.56
N SER A 104 15.83 -13.07 -8.32
CA SER A 104 14.67 -13.65 -9.00
C SER A 104 14.74 -13.43 -10.50
N LYS A 105 14.44 -14.47 -11.29
CA LYS A 105 14.37 -14.42 -12.76
C LYS A 105 12.94 -14.30 -13.27
N SER A 106 11.98 -14.75 -12.48
CA SER A 106 10.55 -14.73 -12.77
C SER A 106 9.76 -14.25 -11.55
N VAL A 107 8.86 -13.28 -11.76
CA VAL A 107 8.07 -12.65 -10.71
C VAL A 107 6.61 -12.57 -11.12
N LEU A 108 5.72 -13.14 -10.30
CA LEU A 108 4.28 -13.01 -10.44
C LEU A 108 3.78 -11.81 -9.63
N TYR A 109 2.79 -11.10 -10.16
CA TYR A 109 2.14 -10.00 -9.46
C TYR A 109 0.65 -9.92 -9.87
N PRO A 110 -0.25 -9.34 -9.03
CA PRO A 110 -1.68 -9.28 -9.37
C PRO A 110 -1.95 -8.50 -10.66
N GLU A 111 -2.93 -8.93 -11.46
CA GLU A 111 -3.34 -8.25 -12.71
C GLU A 111 -3.81 -6.81 -12.52
N ILE A 112 -4.32 -6.49 -11.32
CA ILE A 112 -4.60 -5.12 -10.88
C ILE A 112 -3.67 -4.87 -9.70
N ALA A 113 -2.60 -4.12 -9.90
CA ALA A 113 -1.48 -4.09 -8.98
C ALA A 113 -0.87 -2.71 -8.78
N TYR A 114 -0.26 -2.52 -7.63
CA TYR A 114 0.63 -1.40 -7.38
C TYR A 114 1.78 -1.42 -8.40
N PRO A 115 1.98 -0.36 -9.21
CA PRO A 115 2.92 -0.39 -10.36
C PRO A 115 4.36 -0.72 -10.00
N THR A 116 4.75 -0.56 -8.74
CA THR A 116 6.13 -0.81 -8.31
C THR A 116 6.50 -2.29 -8.31
N TYR A 117 5.54 -3.23 -8.30
CA TYR A 117 5.86 -4.65 -8.45
C TYR A 117 6.48 -4.93 -9.82
N LEU A 118 5.89 -4.41 -10.90
CA LEU A 118 6.47 -4.48 -12.24
C LEU A 118 7.82 -3.76 -12.31
N VAL A 119 7.90 -2.53 -11.77
CA VAL A 119 9.16 -1.76 -11.76
C VAL A 119 10.27 -2.52 -11.04
N GLY A 120 9.99 -3.15 -9.91
CA GLY A 120 10.96 -3.96 -9.16
C GLY A 120 11.45 -5.16 -9.95
N SER A 121 10.54 -5.85 -10.65
CA SER A 121 10.90 -6.97 -11.52
C SER A 121 11.83 -6.52 -12.64
N LEU A 122 11.53 -5.39 -13.30
CA LEU A 122 12.39 -4.81 -14.36
C LEU A 122 13.75 -4.37 -13.84
N LEU A 123 13.84 -3.80 -12.63
CA LEU A 123 15.10 -3.45 -11.98
C LEU A 123 15.95 -4.69 -11.69
N GLY A 124 15.31 -5.78 -11.27
CA GLY A 124 15.93 -7.09 -11.07
C GLY A 124 16.22 -7.85 -12.36
N GLN A 125 15.84 -7.32 -13.51
CA GLN A 125 15.94 -7.98 -14.82
C GLN A 125 15.18 -9.33 -14.85
N ALA A 126 14.10 -9.42 -14.08
CA ALA A 126 13.21 -10.56 -14.02
C ALA A 126 12.09 -10.45 -15.07
N GLU A 127 11.62 -11.58 -15.53
CA GLU A 127 10.36 -11.69 -16.25
C GLU A 127 9.20 -11.41 -15.29
N ALA A 128 8.28 -10.52 -15.68
CA ALA A 128 7.17 -10.09 -14.83
C ALA A 128 5.84 -10.52 -15.43
N THR A 129 5.11 -11.40 -14.74
CA THR A 129 3.87 -11.96 -15.24
C THR A 129 2.69 -11.56 -14.35
N PRO A 130 1.68 -10.84 -14.88
CA PRO A 130 0.47 -10.56 -14.14
C PRO A 130 -0.38 -11.83 -14.00
N VAL A 131 -0.91 -12.07 -12.80
CA VAL A 131 -1.70 -13.27 -12.49
C VAL A 131 -3.01 -12.91 -11.78
N ALA A 132 -4.01 -13.75 -11.95
CA ALA A 132 -5.24 -13.69 -11.17
C ALA A 132 -4.96 -13.97 -9.68
N ILE A 133 -5.92 -13.63 -8.81
CA ILE A 133 -5.77 -13.82 -7.36
C ILE A 133 -5.70 -15.30 -6.96
N ASP A 134 -6.36 -16.17 -7.74
CA ASP A 134 -6.38 -17.61 -7.49
C ASP A 134 -5.02 -18.25 -7.77
N ALA A 135 -4.27 -18.51 -6.72
CA ALA A 135 -2.93 -19.09 -6.79
C ALA A 135 -2.91 -20.54 -7.26
N THR A 136 -4.06 -21.23 -7.36
CA THR A 136 -4.13 -22.57 -7.94
C THR A 136 -3.85 -22.57 -9.46
N THR A 137 -3.99 -21.40 -10.09
CA THR A 137 -3.76 -21.20 -11.53
C THR A 137 -2.39 -20.58 -11.86
N TRP A 138 -1.59 -20.26 -10.85
CA TRP A 138 -0.31 -19.58 -11.07
C TRP A 138 0.71 -20.52 -11.72
N PRO A 139 1.47 -20.04 -12.73
CA PRO A 139 2.59 -20.77 -13.29
C PRO A 139 3.75 -20.88 -12.29
N ALA A 140 4.72 -21.72 -12.58
CA ALA A 140 5.98 -21.75 -11.85
C ALA A 140 6.72 -20.41 -11.99
N ALA A 141 7.29 -19.91 -10.89
CA ALA A 141 8.10 -18.70 -10.85
C ALA A 141 8.98 -18.71 -9.60
N ASP A 142 9.96 -17.79 -9.50
CA ASP A 142 10.83 -17.68 -8.33
C ASP A 142 10.17 -16.92 -7.18
N MET A 143 9.26 -16.00 -7.53
CA MET A 143 8.64 -15.10 -6.55
C MET A 143 7.23 -14.67 -6.99
N ALA A 144 6.33 -14.52 -6.01
CA ALA A 144 4.99 -13.95 -6.23
C ALA A 144 4.64 -12.86 -5.21
N TRP A 145 4.03 -11.78 -5.69
CA TRP A 145 3.42 -10.75 -4.85
C TRP A 145 1.95 -11.05 -4.59
N VAL A 146 1.54 -10.96 -3.33
CA VAL A 146 0.14 -10.76 -2.92
C VAL A 146 0.01 -9.41 -2.23
N ASN A 147 -1.16 -8.76 -2.32
CA ASN A 147 -1.39 -7.46 -1.73
C ASN A 147 -2.78 -7.40 -1.09
N SER A 148 -2.84 -7.36 0.23
CA SER A 148 -4.09 -7.35 0.98
C SER A 148 -3.96 -6.56 2.29
N PRO A 149 -4.81 -5.55 2.52
CA PRO A 149 -5.77 -4.96 1.56
C PRO A 149 -5.09 -4.40 0.33
N SER A 150 -5.71 -4.64 -0.83
CA SER A 150 -5.12 -4.31 -2.12
C SER A 150 -5.08 -2.79 -2.40
N ASN A 151 -4.02 -2.33 -2.98
CA ASN A 151 -3.93 -1.07 -3.71
C ASN A 151 -3.91 -1.41 -5.20
N PRO A 152 -4.96 -1.07 -5.98
CA PRO A 152 -5.90 0.04 -5.76
C PRO A 152 -7.27 -0.37 -5.18
N THR A 153 -7.66 -1.65 -5.17
CA THR A 153 -9.07 -2.07 -5.10
C THR A 153 -9.65 -2.01 -3.67
N GLY A 154 -8.82 -2.08 -2.64
CA GLY A 154 -9.27 -2.24 -1.25
C GLY A 154 -9.83 -3.64 -0.95
N ARG A 155 -9.60 -4.61 -1.84
CA ARG A 155 -9.99 -6.01 -1.65
C ARG A 155 -9.17 -6.65 -0.54
N VAL A 156 -9.83 -7.49 0.25
CA VAL A 156 -9.21 -8.27 1.32
C VAL A 156 -9.16 -9.74 0.88
N HIS A 157 -7.99 -10.37 1.03
CA HIS A 157 -7.84 -11.80 0.76
C HIS A 157 -8.55 -12.64 1.83
N SER A 158 -9.19 -13.70 1.38
CA SER A 158 -9.73 -14.75 2.25
C SER A 158 -8.62 -15.67 2.76
N GLU A 159 -8.93 -16.44 3.81
CA GLU A 159 -8.04 -17.50 4.30
C GLU A 159 -7.67 -18.51 3.19
N SER A 160 -8.65 -18.94 2.38
CA SER A 160 -8.41 -19.90 1.30
C SER A 160 -7.45 -19.38 0.25
N GLU A 161 -7.50 -18.07 -0.07
CA GLU A 161 -6.57 -17.46 -1.02
C GLU A 161 -5.15 -17.37 -0.47
N TYR A 162 -5.00 -17.02 0.82
CA TYR A 162 -3.70 -17.04 1.46
C TYR A 162 -3.12 -18.46 1.54
N ARG A 163 -3.94 -19.46 1.90
CA ARG A 163 -3.48 -20.86 1.94
C ARG A 163 -3.07 -21.35 0.55
N SER A 164 -3.83 -21.01 -0.51
CA SER A 164 -3.46 -21.35 -1.89
C SER A 164 -2.13 -20.74 -2.30
N ALA A 165 -1.85 -19.49 -1.90
CA ALA A 165 -0.55 -18.85 -2.17
C ALA A 165 0.60 -19.52 -1.40
N LEU A 166 0.40 -19.90 -0.14
CA LEU A 166 1.38 -20.64 0.65
C LEU A 166 1.62 -22.05 0.08
N ASP A 167 0.58 -22.74 -0.37
CA ASP A 167 0.69 -24.05 -0.99
C ASP A 167 1.43 -23.98 -2.34
N TRP A 168 1.18 -22.92 -3.13
CA TRP A 168 1.95 -22.63 -4.34
C TRP A 168 3.42 -22.41 -4.01
N SER A 169 3.73 -21.60 -3.01
CA SER A 169 5.11 -21.34 -2.55
C SER A 169 5.85 -22.64 -2.21
N ARG A 170 5.20 -23.52 -1.45
CA ARG A 170 5.79 -24.82 -1.04
C ARG A 170 6.00 -25.74 -2.24
N ARG A 171 5.04 -25.83 -3.15
CA ARG A 171 5.10 -26.68 -4.34
C ARG A 171 6.20 -26.24 -5.30
N GLU A 172 6.33 -24.93 -5.53
CA GLU A 172 7.31 -24.39 -6.48
C GLU A 172 8.66 -24.05 -5.80
N SER A 173 8.78 -24.18 -4.47
CA SER A 173 9.92 -23.67 -3.70
C SER A 173 10.20 -22.19 -3.95
N ALA A 174 9.14 -21.41 -4.17
CA ALA A 174 9.16 -20.01 -4.57
C ALA A 174 8.84 -19.08 -3.40
N VAL A 175 9.32 -17.84 -3.46
CA VAL A 175 9.06 -16.86 -2.41
C VAL A 175 7.70 -16.20 -2.61
N VAL A 176 6.82 -16.25 -1.60
CA VAL A 176 5.62 -15.41 -1.54
C VAL A 176 5.89 -14.18 -0.69
N VAL A 177 5.52 -13.02 -1.22
CA VAL A 177 5.65 -11.73 -0.51
C VAL A 177 4.29 -11.07 -0.38
N SER A 178 3.80 -10.93 0.84
CA SER A 178 2.54 -10.26 1.15
C SER A 178 2.79 -8.80 1.49
N ASP A 179 2.30 -7.89 0.64
CA ASP A 179 2.28 -6.45 0.94
C ASP A 179 1.03 -6.13 1.76
N GLU A 180 1.23 -5.92 3.04
CA GLU A 180 0.18 -5.68 4.05
C GLU A 180 0.19 -4.24 4.59
N CYS A 181 0.65 -3.29 3.78
CA CYS A 181 0.78 -1.88 4.18
C CYS A 181 -0.52 -1.21 4.62
N TYR A 182 -1.68 -1.82 4.37
CA TYR A 182 -3.01 -1.30 4.71
C TYR A 182 -3.78 -2.20 5.70
N LEU A 183 -3.13 -3.17 6.31
CA LEU A 183 -3.75 -4.23 7.11
C LEU A 183 -4.71 -3.72 8.20
N GLU A 184 -4.33 -2.64 8.90
CA GLU A 184 -5.09 -2.13 10.04
C GLU A 184 -6.27 -1.19 9.63
N PHE A 185 -6.53 -1.02 8.32
CA PHE A 185 -7.58 -0.12 7.80
C PHE A 185 -8.77 -0.89 7.22
N GLY A 186 -9.33 -1.78 8.03
CA GLY A 186 -10.58 -2.45 7.71
C GLY A 186 -11.80 -1.53 7.81
N ASP A 187 -12.82 -1.79 6.99
CA ASP A 187 -14.14 -1.15 7.01
C ASP A 187 -15.24 -2.22 7.08
N SER A 188 -15.78 -2.64 5.95
CA SER A 188 -16.78 -3.71 5.90
C SER A 188 -16.20 -5.12 6.11
N GLN A 189 -14.89 -5.26 5.99
CA GLN A 189 -14.15 -6.49 6.31
C GLN A 189 -12.97 -6.16 7.22
N THR A 190 -12.65 -7.09 8.10
CA THR A 190 -11.45 -7.04 8.95
C THR A 190 -10.33 -7.80 8.25
N PRO A 191 -9.27 -7.11 7.77
CA PRO A 191 -8.15 -7.79 7.14
C PRO A 191 -7.40 -8.66 8.16
N THR A 192 -6.84 -9.76 7.67
CA THR A 192 -5.93 -10.62 8.43
C THR A 192 -4.59 -10.72 7.72
N SER A 193 -3.51 -10.95 8.46
CA SER A 193 -2.19 -11.18 7.89
C SER A 193 -2.07 -12.60 7.35
N ILE A 194 -1.31 -12.79 6.27
CA ILE A 194 -0.89 -14.11 5.79
C ILE A 194 -0.12 -14.88 6.86
N LEU A 195 0.59 -14.18 7.75
CA LEU A 195 1.36 -14.78 8.84
C LEU A 195 0.51 -15.61 9.81
N LYS A 196 -0.79 -15.34 9.90
CA LYS A 196 -1.74 -16.10 10.71
C LYS A 196 -1.93 -17.54 10.23
N TYR A 197 -1.66 -17.79 8.95
CA TYR A 197 -1.98 -19.07 8.29
C TYR A 197 -0.73 -19.92 8.02
N THR A 198 0.41 -19.56 8.62
CA THR A 198 1.69 -20.25 8.43
C THR A 198 1.86 -21.46 9.34
N ASP A 199 1.07 -21.56 10.41
CA ASP A 199 1.21 -22.55 11.47
C ASP A 199 2.64 -22.54 12.09
N GLY A 200 3.32 -21.38 12.05
CA GLY A 200 4.69 -21.17 12.55
C GLY A 200 5.80 -21.52 11.56
N ASP A 201 5.46 -21.97 10.36
CA ASP A 201 6.40 -22.21 9.26
C ASP A 201 6.42 -21.01 8.31
N TYR A 202 7.49 -20.22 8.34
CA TYR A 202 7.71 -19.03 7.53
C TYR A 202 8.58 -19.27 6.29
N SER A 203 8.92 -20.52 5.98
CA SER A 203 9.80 -20.86 4.84
C SER A 203 9.29 -20.22 3.56
N ASN A 204 10.17 -19.49 2.86
CA ASN A 204 9.88 -18.75 1.62
C ASN A 204 8.76 -17.69 1.73
N LEU A 205 8.45 -17.19 2.92
CA LEU A 205 7.43 -16.16 3.12
C LEU A 205 8.02 -14.87 3.67
N LEU A 206 7.62 -13.75 3.07
CA LEU A 206 7.86 -12.40 3.60
C LEU A 206 6.54 -11.62 3.67
N ALA A 207 6.31 -10.89 4.75
CA ALA A 207 5.19 -9.95 4.88
C ALA A 207 5.73 -8.54 5.14
N VAL A 208 5.26 -7.55 4.36
CA VAL A 208 5.77 -6.16 4.38
C VAL A 208 4.75 -5.23 5.01
N PHE A 209 5.19 -4.44 5.96
CA PHE A 209 4.37 -3.50 6.72
C PHE A 209 4.94 -2.09 6.64
N SER A 210 4.07 -1.08 6.66
CA SER A 210 4.48 0.31 6.57
C SER A 210 3.81 1.19 7.62
N LEU A 211 4.58 2.02 8.30
CA LEU A 211 4.07 3.04 9.21
C LEU A 211 3.63 4.32 8.48
N SER A 212 3.89 4.41 7.17
CA SER A 212 3.52 5.58 6.36
C SER A 212 2.05 5.95 6.47
N LYS A 213 1.15 4.95 6.46
CA LYS A 213 -0.30 5.14 6.50
C LYS A 213 -0.84 4.93 7.90
N ARG A 214 -0.36 3.86 8.58
CA ARG A 214 -0.74 3.46 9.92
C ARG A 214 -0.60 4.59 10.94
N SER A 215 0.50 5.32 10.87
CA SER A 215 0.90 6.32 11.88
C SER A 215 1.23 7.69 11.28
N SER A 216 0.74 7.99 10.07
CA SER A 216 1.03 9.25 9.35
C SER A 216 2.53 9.55 9.23
N MET A 217 3.36 8.51 9.01
CA MET A 217 4.83 8.60 8.97
C MET A 217 5.40 8.49 7.55
N ALA A 218 4.66 8.89 6.52
CA ALA A 218 5.12 8.74 5.14
C ALA A 218 6.46 9.44 4.88
N GLY A 219 6.68 10.63 5.44
CA GLY A 219 7.93 11.40 5.35
C GLY A 219 9.09 10.78 6.15
N TYR A 220 8.81 9.98 7.18
CA TYR A 220 9.85 9.32 8.00
C TYR A 220 10.53 8.16 7.27
N ARG A 221 9.93 7.63 6.21
CA ARG A 221 10.43 6.46 5.48
C ARG A 221 10.58 5.23 6.39
N ALA A 222 9.52 4.89 7.13
CA ALA A 222 9.47 3.85 8.13
C ALA A 222 8.61 2.67 7.68
N ALA A 223 9.23 1.50 7.58
CA ALA A 223 8.58 0.23 7.24
C ALA A 223 9.40 -0.93 7.84
N PHE A 224 8.87 -2.14 7.75
CA PHE A 224 9.58 -3.34 8.16
C PHE A 224 9.03 -4.56 7.42
N VAL A 225 9.81 -5.63 7.40
CA VAL A 225 9.44 -6.94 6.86
C VAL A 225 9.57 -8.00 7.95
N ILE A 226 8.66 -8.96 7.91
CA ILE A 226 8.60 -10.13 8.81
C ILE A 226 8.52 -11.38 7.95
N GLY A 227 9.14 -12.48 8.35
CA GLY A 227 8.97 -13.76 7.66
C GLY A 227 10.15 -14.69 7.83
N ASP A 228 10.50 -15.41 6.78
CA ASP A 228 11.57 -16.39 6.75
C ASP A 228 12.90 -15.82 7.25
N PRO A 229 13.46 -16.36 8.37
CA PRO A 229 14.72 -15.88 8.92
C PRO A 229 15.91 -15.98 7.97
N GLU A 230 15.93 -16.99 7.10
CA GLU A 230 17.05 -17.19 6.15
C GLU A 230 16.98 -16.15 5.01
N LEU A 231 15.79 -15.87 4.48
CA LEU A 231 15.61 -14.81 3.49
C LEU A 231 15.95 -13.45 4.09
N ILE A 232 15.50 -13.17 5.32
CA ILE A 232 15.81 -11.92 6.01
C ILE A 232 17.31 -11.76 6.23
N ALA A 233 18.02 -12.82 6.58
CA ALA A 233 19.47 -12.79 6.74
C ALA A 233 20.19 -12.48 5.41
N LYS A 234 19.78 -13.09 4.30
CA LYS A 234 20.31 -12.81 2.96
C LYS A 234 20.08 -11.35 2.56
N ILE A 235 18.85 -10.86 2.74
CA ILE A 235 18.49 -9.47 2.44
C ILE A 235 19.29 -8.49 3.31
N LEU A 236 19.47 -8.80 4.60
CA LEU A 236 20.28 -8.00 5.52
C LEU A 236 21.72 -7.84 5.04
N GLU A 237 22.36 -8.90 4.56
CA GLU A 237 23.74 -8.84 4.07
C GLU A 237 23.86 -7.86 2.88
N VAL A 238 22.97 -7.94 1.90
CA VAL A 238 22.96 -7.00 0.77
C VAL A 238 22.73 -5.55 1.25
N ARG A 239 21.79 -5.35 2.18
CA ARG A 239 21.47 -4.03 2.72
C ARG A 239 22.61 -3.40 3.50
N LYS A 240 23.40 -4.20 4.24
CA LYS A 240 24.63 -3.75 4.93
C LYS A 240 25.63 -3.19 3.93
N GLN A 241 25.90 -3.91 2.84
CA GLN A 241 26.85 -3.50 1.81
C GLN A 241 26.35 -2.25 1.05
N ALA A 242 25.05 -2.14 0.84
CA ALA A 242 24.45 -1.03 0.12
C ALA A 242 24.19 0.22 0.99
N GLY A 243 24.45 0.17 2.31
CA GLY A 243 24.22 1.29 3.23
C GLY A 243 22.73 1.60 3.46
N MET A 244 21.84 0.62 3.29
CA MET A 244 20.39 0.78 3.43
C MET A 244 19.96 0.66 4.90
N MET A 245 20.18 1.71 5.68
CA MET A 245 19.93 1.76 7.13
C MET A 245 18.83 2.75 7.49
N VAL A 246 17.94 2.37 8.40
CA VAL A 246 16.97 3.29 9.00
C VAL A 246 17.69 4.15 10.05
N SER A 247 17.57 5.47 9.98
CA SER A 247 18.22 6.38 10.93
C SER A 247 17.71 6.16 12.36
N LEU A 248 18.56 6.40 13.38
CA LEU A 248 18.20 6.17 14.78
C LEU A 248 16.97 6.97 15.23
N PRO A 249 16.79 8.26 14.87
CA PRO A 249 15.56 9.00 15.20
C PRO A 249 14.30 8.33 14.63
N VAL A 250 14.37 7.80 13.40
CA VAL A 250 13.24 7.08 12.80
C VAL A 250 12.99 5.75 13.52
N GLN A 251 14.03 5.02 13.91
CA GLN A 251 13.88 3.78 14.69
C GLN A 251 13.17 4.03 16.02
N LYS A 252 13.50 5.10 16.74
CA LYS A 252 12.81 5.50 17.97
C LYS A 252 11.33 5.86 17.73
N ALA A 253 11.05 6.60 16.67
CA ALA A 253 9.69 6.90 16.25
C ALA A 253 8.89 5.62 15.90
N MET A 254 9.53 4.63 15.24
CA MET A 254 8.92 3.33 14.94
C MET A 254 8.56 2.56 16.21
N VAL A 255 9.45 2.55 17.22
CA VAL A 255 9.18 1.90 18.52
C VAL A 255 7.95 2.53 19.16
N ALA A 256 7.90 3.86 19.26
CA ALA A 256 6.75 4.56 19.81
C ALA A 256 5.46 4.22 19.05
N ALA A 257 5.48 4.27 17.72
CA ALA A 257 4.32 3.98 16.88
C ALA A 257 3.81 2.54 17.05
N LEU A 258 4.70 1.55 17.20
CA LEU A 258 4.32 0.14 17.36
C LEU A 258 3.86 -0.20 18.78
N SER A 259 4.16 0.65 19.76
CA SER A 259 3.76 0.46 21.15
C SER A 259 2.36 0.97 21.48
N ASP A 260 1.70 1.67 20.54
CA ASP A 260 0.36 2.22 20.71
C ASP A 260 -0.55 1.84 19.54
N SER A 261 -1.78 1.42 19.82
CA SER A 261 -2.83 1.12 18.84
C SER A 261 -3.93 2.19 18.79
N THR A 262 -4.04 3.03 19.81
CA THR A 262 -5.14 3.99 19.97
C THR A 262 -5.16 5.01 18.83
N HIS A 263 -3.99 5.51 18.42
CA HIS A 263 -3.88 6.43 17.29
C HIS A 263 -4.27 5.77 15.95
N VAL A 264 -4.03 4.46 15.81
CA VAL A 264 -4.40 3.69 14.60
C VAL A 264 -5.91 3.53 14.51
N GLU A 265 -6.56 3.20 15.64
CA GLU A 265 -8.02 3.08 15.72
C GLU A 265 -8.71 4.41 15.39
N ALA A 266 -8.20 5.52 15.95
CA ALA A 266 -8.69 6.86 15.65
C ALA A 266 -8.52 7.20 14.16
N GLN A 267 -7.36 6.87 13.56
CA GLN A 267 -7.12 7.12 12.15
C GLN A 267 -7.97 6.23 11.24
N ARG A 268 -8.18 4.96 11.60
CA ARG A 268 -9.09 4.05 10.90
C ARG A 268 -10.52 4.58 10.91
N ALA A 269 -11.01 5.02 12.07
CA ALA A 269 -12.35 5.61 12.17
C ALA A 269 -12.52 6.83 11.26
N ARG A 270 -11.50 7.71 11.20
CA ARG A 270 -11.49 8.88 10.30
C ARG A 270 -11.53 8.47 8.84
N TYR A 271 -10.70 7.53 8.39
CA TYR A 271 -10.73 7.05 7.01
C TYR A 271 -12.07 6.37 6.67
N ASN A 272 -12.68 5.63 7.58
CA ASN A 272 -13.98 5.01 7.35
C ASN A 272 -15.10 6.05 7.19
N ALA A 273 -15.07 7.14 7.97
CA ALA A 273 -16.01 8.27 7.81
C ALA A 273 -15.84 8.95 6.44
N ARG A 274 -14.58 9.23 6.03
CA ARG A 274 -14.26 9.80 4.71
C ARG A 274 -14.72 8.88 3.58
N ARG A 275 -14.48 7.56 3.71
CA ARG A 275 -14.92 6.53 2.75
C ARG A 275 -16.44 6.56 2.59
N ALA A 276 -17.19 6.55 3.67
CA ALA A 276 -18.65 6.56 3.64
C ALA A 276 -19.20 7.80 2.91
N THR A 277 -18.63 8.97 3.18
CA THR A 277 -18.98 10.23 2.54
C THR A 277 -18.76 10.17 1.03
N LEU A 278 -17.56 9.77 0.58
CA LEU A 278 -17.22 9.71 -0.84
C LEU A 278 -17.97 8.58 -1.57
N LYS A 279 -18.11 7.39 -0.97
CA LYS A 279 -18.92 6.30 -1.56
C LYS A 279 -20.34 6.76 -1.84
N THR A 280 -20.98 7.45 -0.90
CA THR A 280 -22.35 7.97 -1.06
C THR A 280 -22.44 8.93 -2.23
N ALA A 281 -21.51 9.88 -2.34
CA ALA A 281 -21.51 10.86 -3.43
C ALA A 281 -21.24 10.21 -4.80
N LEU A 282 -20.24 9.33 -4.88
CA LEU A 282 -19.90 8.61 -6.11
C LEU A 282 -21.06 7.73 -6.60
N THR A 283 -21.71 6.99 -5.70
CA THR A 283 -22.87 6.15 -6.06
C THR A 283 -24.02 7.00 -6.60
N LYS A 284 -24.31 8.16 -5.99
CA LYS A 284 -25.33 9.10 -6.51
C LYS A 284 -24.96 9.66 -7.90
N ALA A 285 -23.67 9.76 -8.20
CA ALA A 285 -23.15 10.19 -9.49
C ALA A 285 -23.09 9.06 -10.54
N GLY A 286 -23.65 7.90 -10.23
CA GLY A 286 -23.73 6.75 -11.15
C GLY A 286 -22.48 5.86 -11.17
N PHE A 287 -21.57 5.99 -10.19
CA PHE A 287 -20.48 5.07 -10.06
C PHE A 287 -20.92 3.80 -9.31
N GLU A 288 -20.54 2.66 -9.84
CA GLU A 288 -20.56 1.37 -9.16
C GLU A 288 -19.27 1.22 -8.35
N ILE A 289 -19.39 0.87 -7.08
CA ILE A 289 -18.26 0.67 -6.18
C ILE A 289 -17.94 -0.81 -6.14
N HIS A 290 -16.73 -1.17 -6.54
CA HIS A 290 -16.23 -2.54 -6.48
C HIS A 290 -15.25 -2.70 -5.31
N ASP A 291 -15.21 -3.87 -4.69
CA ASP A 291 -14.34 -4.16 -3.55
C ASP A 291 -14.41 -3.05 -2.46
N SER A 292 -13.35 -2.30 -2.27
CA SER A 292 -13.29 -1.14 -1.34
C SER A 292 -13.70 -1.48 0.10
N ALA A 293 -13.40 -2.71 0.54
CA ALA A 293 -13.74 -3.23 1.86
C ALA A 293 -12.75 -2.81 2.94
N ALA A 294 -11.56 -2.35 2.54
CA ALA A 294 -10.47 -1.94 3.42
C ALA A 294 -9.49 -0.99 2.71
N GLY A 295 -8.41 -0.62 3.40
CA GLY A 295 -7.36 0.24 2.83
C GLY A 295 -7.77 1.71 2.76
N LEU A 296 -7.16 2.46 1.85
CA LEU A 296 -7.31 3.91 1.74
C LEU A 296 -7.98 4.37 0.45
N TYR A 297 -8.55 3.45 -0.34
CA TYR A 297 -9.02 3.75 -1.67
C TYR A 297 -10.45 3.27 -1.89
N ILE A 298 -11.15 3.99 -2.76
CA ILE A 298 -12.39 3.56 -3.37
C ILE A 298 -12.08 3.22 -4.82
N TRP A 299 -12.50 2.03 -5.25
CA TRP A 299 -12.37 1.52 -6.60
C TRP A 299 -13.74 1.57 -7.26
N ALA A 300 -13.90 2.42 -8.26
CA ALA A 300 -15.22 2.77 -8.79
C ALA A 300 -15.22 2.85 -10.32
N THR A 301 -16.35 2.54 -10.94
CA THR A 301 -16.55 2.63 -12.39
C THR A 301 -17.92 3.19 -12.73
N ARG A 302 -18.04 3.82 -13.90
CA ARG A 302 -19.30 4.10 -14.58
C ARG A 302 -19.45 3.29 -15.87
N ASN A 303 -18.66 2.23 -16.01
CA ASN A 303 -18.61 1.41 -17.23
C ASN A 303 -18.21 2.20 -18.49
N GLU A 304 -17.37 3.22 -18.31
CA GLU A 304 -16.78 4.07 -19.33
C GLU A 304 -15.25 4.05 -19.23
N SER A 305 -14.54 4.70 -20.14
CA SER A 305 -13.10 4.86 -20.01
C SER A 305 -12.73 5.54 -18.69
N ALA A 306 -11.73 5.01 -17.97
CA ALA A 306 -11.21 5.66 -16.76
C ALA A 306 -10.87 7.15 -16.98
N TRP A 307 -10.39 7.49 -18.18
CA TRP A 307 -10.03 8.85 -18.53
C TRP A 307 -11.26 9.77 -18.67
N ASP A 308 -12.42 9.26 -19.10
CA ASP A 308 -13.67 10.05 -19.15
C ASP A 308 -14.13 10.38 -17.74
N SER A 309 -14.09 9.41 -16.82
CA SER A 309 -14.39 9.64 -15.41
C SER A 309 -13.41 10.62 -14.75
N VAL A 310 -12.09 10.49 -15.02
CA VAL A 310 -11.06 11.43 -14.54
C VAL A 310 -11.27 12.82 -15.10
N SER A 311 -11.62 12.93 -16.40
CA SER A 311 -11.95 14.19 -17.06
C SER A 311 -13.13 14.89 -16.39
N TRP A 312 -14.23 14.17 -16.16
CA TRP A 312 -15.41 14.69 -15.50
C TRP A 312 -15.11 15.18 -14.07
N LEU A 313 -14.32 14.42 -13.29
CA LEU A 313 -13.90 14.84 -11.96
C LEU A 313 -13.01 16.09 -12.01
N ALA A 314 -12.13 16.20 -12.99
CA ALA A 314 -11.26 17.36 -13.17
C ALA A 314 -12.05 18.64 -13.46
N ASP A 315 -13.16 18.55 -14.23
CA ASP A 315 -14.04 19.68 -14.51
C ASP A 315 -14.73 20.26 -13.26
N ILE A 316 -14.90 19.45 -12.22
CA ILE A 316 -15.41 19.87 -10.91
C ILE A 316 -14.31 20.06 -9.87
N GLY A 317 -13.06 20.19 -10.31
CA GLY A 317 -11.92 20.48 -9.43
C GLY A 317 -11.46 19.29 -8.55
N ILE A 318 -11.70 18.05 -8.98
CA ILE A 318 -11.26 16.84 -8.25
C ILE A 318 -10.25 16.06 -9.10
N ILE A 319 -9.12 15.69 -8.50
CA ILE A 319 -8.10 14.87 -9.15
C ILE A 319 -8.22 13.43 -8.62
N ALA A 320 -8.48 12.48 -9.50
CA ALA A 320 -8.50 11.04 -9.21
C ALA A 320 -7.52 10.29 -10.10
N THR A 321 -7.21 9.04 -9.76
CA THR A 321 -6.27 8.22 -10.56
C THR A 321 -7.04 7.30 -11.50
N PRO A 322 -6.74 7.26 -12.81
CA PRO A 322 -7.32 6.29 -13.71
C PRO A 322 -6.80 4.89 -13.38
N GLY A 323 -7.68 3.92 -13.42
CA GLY A 323 -7.36 2.54 -13.03
C GLY A 323 -6.41 1.83 -13.97
N ILE A 324 -6.28 2.29 -15.21
CA ILE A 324 -5.28 1.77 -16.17
C ILE A 324 -3.84 1.84 -15.63
N PHE A 325 -3.52 2.73 -14.69
CA PHE A 325 -2.22 2.79 -14.05
C PHE A 325 -1.89 1.54 -13.23
N TYR A 326 -2.88 0.72 -12.93
CA TYR A 326 -2.77 -0.50 -12.13
C TYR A 326 -2.90 -1.77 -12.95
N GLY A 327 -3.01 -1.66 -14.26
CA GLY A 327 -3.14 -2.77 -15.22
C GLY A 327 -4.36 -2.63 -16.14
N GLU A 328 -4.34 -3.36 -17.23
CA GLU A 328 -5.37 -3.31 -18.29
C GLU A 328 -6.79 -3.57 -17.77
N LYS A 329 -6.95 -4.47 -16.80
CA LYS A 329 -8.25 -4.74 -16.17
C LYS A 329 -8.81 -3.55 -15.39
N GLY A 330 -7.99 -2.53 -15.12
CA GLY A 330 -8.38 -1.27 -14.51
C GLY A 330 -8.87 -0.19 -15.48
N ALA A 331 -8.88 -0.44 -16.79
CA ALA A 331 -9.10 0.59 -17.82
C ALA A 331 -10.44 1.34 -17.73
N GLN A 332 -11.45 0.74 -17.09
CA GLN A 332 -12.77 1.35 -16.87
C GLN A 332 -13.00 1.84 -15.44
N PHE A 333 -11.99 1.77 -14.60
CA PHE A 333 -12.09 2.13 -13.19
C PHE A 333 -11.31 3.40 -12.85
N ILE A 334 -11.72 4.06 -11.78
CA ILE A 334 -10.93 5.08 -11.12
C ILE A 334 -10.60 4.66 -9.69
N ARG A 335 -9.46 5.14 -9.20
CA ARG A 335 -9.11 5.05 -7.79
C ARG A 335 -9.25 6.42 -7.14
N VAL A 336 -10.05 6.51 -6.07
CA VAL A 336 -10.25 7.71 -5.27
C VAL A 336 -9.66 7.48 -3.88
N ALA A 337 -8.71 8.32 -3.45
CA ALA A 337 -8.07 8.21 -2.15
C ALA A 337 -8.83 8.99 -1.07
N MET A 338 -8.77 8.51 0.17
CA MET A 338 -9.37 9.16 1.35
C MET A 338 -8.39 10.03 2.12
N THR A 339 -7.27 10.38 1.49
CA THR A 339 -6.15 11.10 2.09
C THR A 339 -6.22 12.61 1.80
N ALA A 340 -7.40 13.20 1.95
CA ALA A 340 -7.63 14.64 2.02
C ALA A 340 -8.20 15.00 3.40
N THR A 341 -8.21 16.28 3.77
CA THR A 341 -8.80 16.72 5.04
C THR A 341 -10.30 16.45 5.09
N ASP A 342 -10.88 16.35 6.28
CA ASP A 342 -12.31 16.10 6.45
C ASP A 342 -13.15 17.15 5.71
N GLN A 343 -12.73 18.43 5.76
CA GLN A 343 -13.37 19.52 5.03
C GLN A 343 -13.29 19.34 3.51
N GLN A 344 -12.12 18.92 2.99
CA GLN A 344 -11.95 18.66 1.55
C GLN A 344 -12.76 17.46 1.08
N ILE A 345 -12.91 16.42 1.90
CA ILE A 345 -13.76 15.26 1.60
C ILE A 345 -15.23 15.66 1.48
N VAL A 346 -15.73 16.48 2.43
CA VAL A 346 -17.12 17.01 2.38
C VAL A 346 -17.30 17.87 1.16
N GLU A 347 -16.37 18.76 0.87
CA GLU A 347 -16.41 19.63 -0.31
C GLU A 347 -16.39 18.83 -1.62
N ALA A 348 -15.53 17.80 -1.73
CA ALA A 348 -15.51 16.92 -2.90
C ALA A 348 -16.86 16.21 -3.09
N ALA A 349 -17.46 15.70 -2.02
CA ALA A 349 -18.78 15.07 -2.07
C ALA A 349 -19.87 16.06 -2.52
N ASN A 350 -19.82 17.32 -2.08
CA ASN A 350 -20.76 18.37 -2.50
C ASN A 350 -20.63 18.68 -3.98
N ARG A 351 -19.41 18.82 -4.50
CA ARG A 351 -19.14 19.07 -5.94
C ARG A 351 -19.65 17.90 -6.79
N ILE A 352 -19.40 16.67 -6.39
CA ILE A 352 -19.89 15.45 -7.06
C ILE A 352 -21.43 15.46 -7.11
N ASN A 353 -22.09 15.74 -5.98
CA ASN A 353 -23.56 15.76 -5.89
C ASN A 353 -24.18 16.86 -6.76
N SER A 354 -23.62 18.07 -6.78
CA SER A 354 -24.10 19.19 -7.59
C SER A 354 -24.01 18.90 -9.09
N ALA A 355 -22.84 18.44 -9.55
CA ALA A 355 -22.63 18.10 -10.96
C ALA A 355 -23.51 16.93 -11.44
N SER A 356 -23.93 16.05 -10.53
CA SER A 356 -24.85 14.94 -10.84
C SER A 356 -26.31 15.41 -10.96
N ALA A 357 -26.71 16.44 -10.24
CA ALA A 357 -28.04 17.02 -10.34
C ALA A 357 -28.24 17.77 -11.67
N ASP A 358 -27.24 18.53 -12.11
CA ASP A 358 -27.28 19.29 -13.37
C ASP A 358 -27.41 18.36 -14.60
N LYS A 359 -26.81 17.19 -14.56
CA LYS A 359 -26.94 16.18 -15.63
C LYS A 359 -28.36 15.59 -15.76
N LYS A 360 -29.12 15.54 -14.66
CA LYS A 360 -30.53 15.07 -14.65
C LYS A 360 -31.53 16.10 -15.09
N LEU A 361 -31.19 17.39 -15.00
CA LEU A 361 -32.04 18.51 -15.45
C LEU A 361 -31.85 18.84 -16.93
N GLY A 362 -30.78 18.36 -17.56
CA GLY A 362 -30.47 18.56 -18.97
C GLY A 362 -30.85 17.38 -19.89
N GLN A 363 -31.47 16.34 -19.36
CA GLN A 363 -32.06 15.21 -20.09
C GLN A 363 -33.59 15.33 -20.02
#